data_16f4ecae4cfb0e183b6d506f92e11fc7
#
_entry.id   16f4ecae4cfb0e183b6d506f92e11fc7
#
_cell.length_a   1.000
_cell.length_b   1.000
_cell.length_c   1.000
_cell.angle_alpha   90.00
_cell.angle_beta   90.00
_cell.angle_gamma   90.00
#
_symmetry.space_group_name_H-M   'P 1'
#
loop_
_entity.id
_entity.type
_entity.pdbx_description
1 polymer ?
#
loop_
_entity_poly.entity_id
_entity_poly.type
_entity_poly.pdbx_seq_one_letter_code
_entity_poly.pdbx_strand_id
1 'polypeptide(L)'
;MGIKSKLLLRLEEVKLSKLIIDNKEYSSRLILGTGKYKDLDETKYAIEASGCQMVTVAIRRMNIGQDNNSKSLLDYVSPKKYTILPNTAGCYTAEDAVRTCEVAAELLNGEKLVKLEVLSKSKTLFPNIIETIKAAEELVKKDFKVMVYTTDDPIVAKELENIGCECIMPLGSAIGSGIGIINKYNITEIVENAAVPIIVDAGVGTASDACIAMELGCDGVLMNTAIACAKDPILMASAMKDAVKAGRKALLAGRIEKKQSGSASSPKSGLITGE
;
A
#
# COMPACT_ATOMS: atom_id res chain seq x y z
N MET A 1 -29.65 -1.49 26.14
CA MET A 1 -28.31 -1.04 25.72
C MET A 1 -28.47 0.24 24.90
N GLY A 2 -28.05 1.40 25.41
CA GLY A 2 -28.38 2.70 24.82
C GLY A 2 -27.58 2.99 23.53
N ILE A 3 -28.11 3.89 22.69
CA ILE A 3 -27.54 4.30 21.41
C ILE A 3 -26.08 4.74 21.56
N LYS A 4 -25.69 5.40 22.66
CA LYS A 4 -24.28 5.76 22.97
C LYS A 4 -23.38 4.55 23.16
N SER A 5 -23.86 3.46 23.76
CA SER A 5 -23.07 2.22 23.95
C SER A 5 -22.83 1.49 22.63
N LYS A 6 -23.84 1.45 21.73
CA LYS A 6 -23.69 0.88 20.39
C LYS A 6 -22.75 1.71 19.50
N LEU A 7 -22.78 3.04 19.64
CA LEU A 7 -21.88 3.93 18.89
C LEU A 7 -20.43 3.79 19.37
N LEU A 8 -20.21 3.70 20.68
CA LEU A 8 -18.88 3.46 21.26
C LEU A 8 -18.32 2.10 20.86
N LEU A 9 -19.11 1.02 20.90
CA LEU A 9 -18.70 -0.31 20.43
C LEU A 9 -18.35 -0.31 18.93
N ARG A 10 -19.16 0.35 18.09
CA ARG A 10 -18.86 0.51 16.66
C ARG A 10 -17.59 1.31 16.40
N LEU A 11 -17.33 2.36 17.18
CA LEU A 11 -16.10 3.14 17.07
C LEU A 11 -14.89 2.37 17.57
N GLU A 12 -15.05 1.45 18.51
CA GLU A 12 -14.02 0.52 18.97
C GLU A 12 -13.77 -0.58 17.94
N GLU A 13 -14.80 -1.14 17.30
CA GLU A 13 -14.65 -2.08 16.18
C GLU A 13 -13.92 -1.43 14.98
N VAL A 14 -14.20 -0.17 14.67
CA VAL A 14 -13.47 0.61 13.65
C VAL A 14 -12.01 0.88 14.07
N LYS A 15 -11.74 1.03 15.38
CA LYS A 15 -10.37 1.07 15.93
C LYS A 15 -9.67 -0.29 15.88
N LEU A 16 -10.42 -1.40 15.94
CA LEU A 16 -9.89 -2.77 16.03
C LEU A 16 -9.56 -3.40 14.67
N SER A 17 -9.98 -2.83 13.54
CA SER A 17 -9.57 -3.37 12.24
C SER A 17 -8.16 -2.91 11.88
N LYS A 18 -7.17 -3.56 12.46
CA LYS A 18 -5.76 -3.35 12.13
C LYS A 18 -5.41 -4.04 10.81
N LEU A 19 -4.38 -3.55 10.15
CA LEU A 19 -3.74 -4.26 9.06
C LEU A 19 -2.81 -5.31 9.68
N ILE A 20 -2.90 -6.58 9.26
CA ILE A 20 -2.04 -7.65 9.74
C ILE A 20 -1.19 -8.13 8.57
N ILE A 21 0.12 -8.12 8.73
CA ILE A 21 1.11 -8.64 7.77
C ILE A 21 2.17 -9.37 8.58
N ASP A 22 2.47 -10.60 8.20
CA ASP A 22 3.44 -11.47 8.89
C ASP A 22 3.19 -11.50 10.41
N ASN A 23 1.94 -11.75 10.81
CA ASN A 23 1.48 -11.79 12.21
C ASN A 23 1.72 -10.50 13.01
N LYS A 24 2.14 -9.41 12.39
CA LYS A 24 2.34 -8.10 12.99
C LYS A 24 1.17 -7.17 12.68
N GLU A 25 0.70 -6.49 13.71
CA GLU A 25 -0.42 -5.54 13.61
C GLU A 25 0.06 -4.13 13.32
N TYR A 26 -0.57 -3.48 12.34
CA TYR A 26 -0.32 -2.10 11.95
C TYR A 26 -1.58 -1.26 12.11
N SER A 27 -1.48 -0.13 12.77
CA SER A 27 -2.57 0.86 12.90
C SER A 27 -2.69 1.75 11.66
N SER A 28 -1.60 1.89 10.91
CA SER A 28 -1.56 2.60 9.64
C SER A 28 -1.75 1.63 8.47
N ARG A 29 -2.62 1.99 7.54
CA ARG A 29 -2.84 1.28 6.27
C ARG A 29 -2.11 1.95 5.11
N LEU A 30 -1.31 2.98 5.41
CA LEU A 30 -0.43 3.66 4.47
C LEU A 30 0.98 3.12 4.64
N ILE A 31 1.56 2.63 3.55
CA ILE A 31 2.97 2.24 3.43
C ILE A 31 3.66 3.28 2.56
N LEU A 32 4.84 3.74 2.96
CA LEU A 32 5.52 4.82 2.26
C LEU A 32 6.87 4.37 1.69
N GLY A 33 7.14 4.79 0.45
CA GLY A 33 8.46 4.63 -0.18
C GLY A 33 9.40 5.78 0.20
N THR A 34 10.70 5.56 0.00
CA THR A 34 11.78 6.50 0.38
C THR A 34 12.51 7.11 -0.81
N GLY A 35 12.04 6.88 -2.03
CA GLY A 35 12.69 7.41 -3.24
C GLY A 35 12.20 8.80 -3.63
N LYS A 36 13.02 9.52 -4.42
CA LYS A 36 12.70 10.79 -5.08
C LYS A 36 12.53 12.04 -4.20
N TYR A 37 12.62 11.95 -2.88
CA TYR A 37 12.71 13.14 -2.04
C TYR A 37 14.02 13.89 -2.32
N LYS A 38 14.04 15.20 -2.07
CA LYS A 38 15.23 16.02 -2.35
C LYS A 38 16.40 15.67 -1.42
N ASP A 39 16.11 15.28 -0.18
CA ASP A 39 17.09 14.92 0.85
C ASP A 39 16.49 13.96 1.91
N LEU A 40 17.32 13.49 2.83
CA LEU A 40 16.93 12.55 3.89
C LEU A 40 16.06 13.22 4.97
N ASP A 41 16.20 14.53 5.20
CA ASP A 41 15.37 15.25 6.16
C ASP A 41 13.94 15.38 5.64
N GLU A 42 13.73 15.73 4.38
CA GLU A 42 12.41 15.75 3.76
C GLU A 42 11.77 14.37 3.77
N THR A 43 12.55 13.31 3.47
CA THR A 43 12.11 11.91 3.57
C THR A 43 11.58 11.61 4.98
N LYS A 44 12.34 11.95 6.02
CA LYS A 44 11.97 11.74 7.41
C LYS A 44 10.69 12.49 7.77
N TYR A 45 10.59 13.78 7.44
CA TYR A 45 9.42 14.58 7.78
C TYR A 45 8.16 14.10 7.04
N ALA A 46 8.26 13.67 5.79
CA ALA A 46 7.15 13.08 5.07
C ALA A 46 6.69 11.75 5.70
N ILE A 47 7.62 10.88 6.10
CA ILE A 47 7.31 9.64 6.82
C ILE A 47 6.59 9.94 8.14
N GLU A 48 7.07 10.90 8.92
CA GLU A 48 6.45 11.29 10.19
C GLU A 48 5.04 11.87 9.98
N ALA A 49 4.85 12.75 9.01
CA ALA A 49 3.55 13.35 8.66
C ALA A 49 2.54 12.29 8.17
N SER A 50 3.01 11.30 7.40
CA SER A 50 2.18 10.19 6.90
C SER A 50 1.66 9.29 8.02
N GLY A 51 2.36 9.23 9.15
CA GLY A 51 2.06 8.31 10.25
C GLY A 51 2.16 6.84 9.87
N CYS A 52 2.87 6.50 8.79
CA CYS A 52 3.11 5.12 8.40
C CYS A 52 3.99 4.40 9.43
N GLN A 53 3.82 3.09 9.51
CA GLN A 53 4.60 2.22 10.39
C GLN A 53 5.48 1.26 9.61
N MET A 54 5.26 1.16 8.29
CA MET A 54 6.06 0.37 7.36
C MET A 54 6.58 1.29 6.25
N VAL A 55 7.87 1.15 5.95
CA VAL A 55 8.58 2.00 4.98
C VAL A 55 9.37 1.13 4.01
N THR A 56 9.17 1.33 2.70
CA THR A 56 9.92 0.57 1.70
C THR A 56 11.27 1.20 1.41
N VAL A 57 12.28 0.34 1.25
CA VAL A 57 13.65 0.73 0.95
C VAL A 57 14.19 -0.10 -0.21
N ALA A 58 14.63 0.57 -1.28
CA ALA A 58 15.28 -0.10 -2.39
C ALA A 58 16.71 -0.52 -2.02
N ILE A 59 16.95 -1.82 -1.88
CA ILE A 59 18.24 -2.37 -1.44
C ILE A 59 19.39 -1.93 -2.35
N ARG A 60 19.18 -1.90 -3.67
CA ARG A 60 20.19 -1.44 -4.64
C ARG A 60 20.62 0.03 -4.45
N ARG A 61 19.87 0.82 -3.66
CA ARG A 61 20.16 2.24 -3.39
C ARG A 61 20.64 2.50 -1.96
N MET A 62 20.75 1.45 -1.16
CA MET A 62 21.31 1.59 0.19
C MET A 62 22.83 1.73 0.11
N ASN A 63 23.36 2.69 0.86
CA ASN A 63 24.80 2.73 1.12
C ASN A 63 25.14 1.61 2.13
N ILE A 64 25.66 0.49 1.62
CA ILE A 64 26.02 -0.68 2.41
C ILE A 64 27.50 -0.57 2.82
N GLY A 65 27.87 0.54 3.48
CA GLY A 65 29.26 0.74 3.93
C GLY A 65 30.25 1.11 2.83
N GLN A 66 29.77 1.51 1.64
CA GLN A 66 30.61 1.99 0.53
C GLN A 66 31.23 3.36 0.81
N ASP A 67 30.60 4.14 1.68
CA ASP A 67 31.10 5.42 2.17
C ASP A 67 30.80 5.54 3.68
N ASN A 68 31.81 5.33 4.50
CA ASN A 68 31.71 5.40 5.97
C ASN A 68 31.43 6.82 6.50
N ASN A 69 31.50 7.85 5.68
CA ASN A 69 31.28 9.24 6.06
C ASN A 69 29.90 9.76 5.67
N SER A 70 29.12 9.04 4.84
CA SER A 70 27.77 9.44 4.48
C SER A 70 26.72 8.82 5.41
N LYS A 71 25.76 9.66 5.86
CA LYS A 71 24.63 9.20 6.68
C LYS A 71 23.81 8.20 5.87
N SER A 72 23.51 7.05 6.46
CA SER A 72 22.64 6.04 5.88
C SER A 72 21.17 6.45 5.97
N LEU A 73 20.35 6.01 5.03
CA LEU A 73 18.89 6.14 5.13
C LEU A 73 18.36 5.54 6.44
N LEU A 74 18.95 4.45 6.93
CA LEU A 74 18.54 3.80 8.18
C LEU A 74 18.83 4.62 9.44
N ASP A 75 19.70 5.63 9.36
CA ASP A 75 19.91 6.59 10.46
C ASP A 75 18.70 7.54 10.62
N TYR A 76 17.99 7.80 9.52
CA TYR A 76 16.79 8.63 9.49
C TYR A 76 15.50 7.82 9.63
N VAL A 77 15.48 6.60 9.09
CA VAL A 77 14.35 5.67 9.13
C VAL A 77 14.76 4.44 9.94
N SER A 78 14.75 4.60 11.26
CA SER A 78 15.26 3.59 12.19
C SER A 78 14.39 2.31 12.18
N PRO A 79 15.02 1.12 12.03
CA PRO A 79 14.33 -0.18 12.18
C PRO A 79 13.68 -0.40 13.56
N LYS A 80 14.13 0.35 14.59
CA LYS A 80 13.52 0.32 15.93
C LYS A 80 12.15 0.98 15.97
N LYS A 81 11.87 1.92 15.05
CA LYS A 81 10.62 2.69 14.99
C LYS A 81 9.69 2.21 13.87
N TYR A 82 10.26 1.78 12.75
CA TYR A 82 9.54 1.40 11.55
C TYR A 82 9.85 -0.04 11.16
N THR A 83 8.86 -0.74 10.60
CA THR A 83 9.13 -1.96 9.85
C THR A 83 9.76 -1.57 8.53
N ILE A 84 11.00 -1.97 8.31
CA ILE A 84 11.68 -1.78 7.03
C ILE A 84 11.20 -2.88 6.08
N LEU A 85 10.67 -2.48 4.94
CA LEU A 85 10.26 -3.38 3.87
C LEU A 85 11.23 -3.23 2.69
N PRO A 86 12.27 -4.06 2.61
CA PRO A 86 13.20 -4.03 1.48
C PRO A 86 12.47 -4.41 0.20
N ASN A 87 12.79 -3.74 -0.90
CA ASN A 87 12.21 -4.05 -2.20
C ASN A 87 13.26 -4.34 -3.27
N THR A 88 12.84 -5.10 -4.28
CA THR A 88 13.67 -5.48 -5.42
C THR A 88 13.52 -4.54 -6.62
N ALA A 89 13.22 -3.28 -6.36
CA ALA A 89 13.05 -2.26 -7.41
C ALA A 89 14.26 -2.22 -8.36
N GLY A 90 13.96 -2.31 -9.66
CA GLY A 90 14.98 -2.34 -10.71
C GLY A 90 15.51 -3.73 -11.03
N CYS A 91 14.94 -4.82 -10.53
CA CYS A 91 15.16 -6.17 -10.99
C CYS A 91 14.29 -6.49 -12.22
N TYR A 92 14.86 -7.21 -13.18
CA TYR A 92 14.20 -7.60 -14.43
C TYR A 92 14.12 -9.12 -14.62
N THR A 93 14.75 -9.89 -13.75
CA THR A 93 14.74 -11.35 -13.73
C THR A 93 14.41 -11.87 -12.33
N ALA A 94 13.86 -13.09 -12.26
CA ALA A 94 13.61 -13.77 -11.00
C ALA A 94 14.89 -13.96 -10.18
N GLU A 95 15.98 -14.40 -10.83
CA GLU A 95 17.28 -14.61 -10.20
C GLU A 95 17.81 -13.34 -9.51
N ASP A 96 17.78 -12.21 -10.19
CA ASP A 96 18.20 -10.91 -9.63
C ASP A 96 17.34 -10.50 -8.43
N ALA A 97 16.03 -10.75 -8.52
CA ALA A 97 15.09 -10.40 -7.43
C ALA A 97 15.34 -11.29 -6.20
N VAL A 98 15.46 -12.59 -6.38
CA VAL A 98 15.75 -13.54 -5.29
C VAL A 98 17.08 -13.19 -4.61
N ARG A 99 18.14 -13.01 -5.37
CA ARG A 99 19.44 -12.60 -4.83
C ARG A 99 19.37 -11.28 -4.06
N THR A 100 18.60 -10.31 -4.57
CA THR A 100 18.41 -9.02 -3.89
C THR A 100 17.70 -9.20 -2.55
N CYS A 101 16.70 -10.09 -2.46
CA CYS A 101 16.01 -10.41 -1.20
C CYS A 101 16.93 -11.11 -0.20
N GLU A 102 17.80 -12.03 -0.66
CA GLU A 102 18.78 -12.71 0.20
C GLU A 102 19.77 -11.71 0.81
N VAL A 103 20.30 -10.81 0.01
CA VAL A 103 21.16 -9.72 0.48
C VAL A 103 20.41 -8.81 1.48
N ALA A 104 19.13 -8.53 1.21
CA ALA A 104 18.30 -7.74 2.14
C ALA A 104 18.16 -8.43 3.50
N ALA A 105 17.91 -9.73 3.52
CA ALA A 105 17.80 -10.51 4.75
C ALA A 105 19.10 -10.49 5.56
N GLU A 106 20.25 -10.64 4.91
CA GLU A 106 21.56 -10.54 5.57
C GLU A 106 21.75 -9.15 6.22
N LEU A 107 21.41 -8.09 5.50
CA LEU A 107 21.54 -6.70 5.99
C LEU A 107 20.58 -6.35 7.12
N LEU A 108 19.45 -7.02 7.20
CA LEU A 108 18.41 -6.80 8.21
C LEU A 108 18.38 -7.89 9.29
N ASN A 109 19.54 -8.48 9.60
CA ASN A 109 19.72 -9.48 10.67
C ASN A 109 18.80 -10.71 10.55
N GLY A 110 18.54 -11.18 9.34
CA GLY A 110 17.74 -12.36 9.06
C GLY A 110 16.24 -12.09 8.87
N GLU A 111 15.79 -10.83 8.90
CA GLU A 111 14.40 -10.48 8.60
C GLU A 111 14.05 -10.83 7.16
N LYS A 112 12.98 -11.59 6.98
CA LYS A 112 12.58 -12.16 5.68
C LYS A 112 11.32 -11.54 5.07
N LEU A 113 10.77 -10.48 5.65
CA LEU A 113 9.67 -9.72 5.02
C LEU A 113 10.23 -8.87 3.88
N VAL A 114 9.76 -9.07 2.66
CA VAL A 114 10.26 -8.40 1.45
C VAL A 114 9.12 -7.95 0.53
N LYS A 115 9.34 -6.88 -0.22
CA LYS A 115 8.49 -6.49 -1.35
C LYS A 115 9.12 -6.95 -2.64
N LEU A 116 8.53 -7.96 -3.26
CA LEU A 116 8.96 -8.48 -4.55
C LEU A 116 8.44 -7.62 -5.69
N GLU A 117 9.34 -7.15 -6.54
CA GLU A 117 9.07 -6.39 -7.74
C GLU A 117 10.00 -6.87 -8.86
N VAL A 118 9.45 -7.47 -9.92
CA VAL A 118 10.20 -7.84 -11.13
C VAL A 118 9.57 -7.12 -12.31
N LEU A 119 10.33 -6.27 -12.98
CA LEU A 119 9.83 -5.39 -14.04
C LEU A 119 10.03 -5.99 -15.43
N SER A 120 9.10 -5.69 -16.36
CA SER A 120 9.21 -6.13 -17.74
C SER A 120 10.14 -5.23 -18.57
N LYS A 121 10.03 -3.92 -18.42
CA LYS A 121 10.80 -2.91 -19.16
C LYS A 121 11.02 -1.66 -18.33
N SER A 122 12.19 -1.07 -18.45
CA SER A 122 12.56 0.16 -17.72
C SER A 122 11.69 1.39 -18.02
N LYS A 123 11.10 1.45 -19.23
CA LYS A 123 10.27 2.58 -19.64
C LYS A 123 8.84 2.53 -19.12
N THR A 124 8.23 1.34 -19.01
CA THR A 124 6.83 1.17 -18.62
C THR A 124 6.66 0.80 -17.15
N LEU A 125 7.67 0.15 -16.55
CA LEU A 125 7.68 -0.33 -15.16
C LEU A 125 6.50 -1.25 -14.81
N PHE A 126 5.88 -1.89 -15.82
CA PHE A 126 4.91 -2.94 -15.57
C PHE A 126 5.59 -4.20 -15.03
N PRO A 127 4.92 -4.96 -14.16
CA PRO A 127 5.46 -6.22 -13.65
C PRO A 127 5.61 -7.25 -14.77
N ASN A 128 6.70 -8.01 -14.72
CA ASN A 128 6.91 -9.20 -15.54
C ASN A 128 6.34 -10.40 -14.80
N ILE A 129 5.10 -10.76 -15.11
CA ILE A 129 4.35 -11.77 -14.36
C ILE A 129 5.05 -13.13 -14.36
N ILE A 130 5.66 -13.55 -15.47
CA ILE A 130 6.36 -14.83 -15.57
C ILE A 130 7.53 -14.87 -14.60
N GLU A 131 8.35 -13.84 -14.58
CA GLU A 131 9.50 -13.75 -13.69
C GLU A 131 9.07 -13.49 -12.22
N THR A 132 7.98 -12.77 -12.01
CA THR A 132 7.41 -12.52 -10.69
C THR A 132 6.95 -13.82 -10.03
N ILE A 133 6.22 -14.69 -10.78
CA ILE A 133 5.78 -16.01 -10.29
C ILE A 133 6.98 -16.88 -9.91
N LYS A 134 7.98 -17.01 -10.80
CA LYS A 134 9.20 -17.76 -10.51
C LYS A 134 9.92 -17.29 -9.25
N ALA A 135 10.07 -15.97 -9.11
CA ALA A 135 10.74 -15.39 -7.95
C ALA A 135 9.92 -15.60 -6.66
N ALA A 136 8.60 -15.47 -6.73
CA ALA A 136 7.70 -15.70 -5.60
C ALA A 136 7.79 -17.15 -5.10
N GLU A 137 7.72 -18.13 -6.03
CA GLU A 137 7.86 -19.56 -5.69
C GLU A 137 9.19 -19.87 -5.00
N GLU A 138 10.29 -19.31 -5.50
CA GLU A 138 11.61 -19.54 -4.94
C GLU A 138 11.75 -18.87 -3.55
N LEU A 139 11.28 -17.64 -3.40
CA LEU A 139 11.32 -16.91 -2.13
C LEU A 139 10.46 -17.58 -1.06
N VAL A 140 9.25 -17.99 -1.39
CA VAL A 140 8.37 -18.69 -0.44
C VAL A 140 8.98 -20.04 0.00
N LYS A 141 9.58 -20.80 -0.92
CA LYS A 141 10.36 -22.04 -0.57
C LYS A 141 11.53 -21.78 0.37
N LYS A 142 12.08 -20.57 0.37
CA LYS A 142 13.16 -20.10 1.27
C LYS A 142 12.62 -19.41 2.54
N ASP A 143 11.32 -19.58 2.85
CA ASP A 143 10.61 -19.01 4.01
C ASP A 143 10.54 -17.47 4.04
N PHE A 144 10.69 -16.79 2.90
CA PHE A 144 10.42 -15.36 2.83
C PHE A 144 8.92 -15.06 2.94
N LYS A 145 8.60 -13.96 3.59
CA LYS A 145 7.26 -13.37 3.65
C LYS A 145 7.14 -12.36 2.52
N VAL A 146 6.50 -12.77 1.45
CA VAL A 146 6.52 -12.02 0.18
C VAL A 146 5.29 -11.13 0.06
N MET A 147 5.49 -9.82 0.03
CA MET A 147 4.51 -8.85 -0.43
C MET A 147 4.80 -8.59 -1.91
N VAL A 148 3.90 -8.99 -2.82
CA VAL A 148 4.24 -9.06 -4.26
C VAL A 148 3.55 -8.01 -5.10
N TYR A 149 4.34 -7.14 -5.76
CA TYR A 149 3.85 -6.21 -6.77
C TYR A 149 3.44 -6.95 -8.05
N THR A 150 2.21 -6.72 -8.52
CA THR A 150 1.66 -7.42 -9.67
C THR A 150 0.71 -6.53 -10.50
N THR A 151 0.20 -7.07 -11.60
CA THR A 151 -0.88 -6.46 -12.37
C THR A 151 -2.21 -6.49 -11.60
N ASP A 152 -3.21 -5.80 -12.12
CA ASP A 152 -4.59 -5.83 -11.66
C ASP A 152 -5.40 -7.02 -12.23
N ASP A 153 -4.71 -8.08 -12.64
CA ASP A 153 -5.36 -9.32 -13.14
C ASP A 153 -5.76 -10.22 -11.95
N PRO A 154 -7.07 -10.52 -11.78
CA PRO A 154 -7.54 -11.36 -10.67
C PRO A 154 -7.01 -12.80 -10.71
N ILE A 155 -6.74 -13.34 -11.91
CA ILE A 155 -6.18 -14.70 -12.06
C ILE A 155 -4.75 -14.74 -11.53
N VAL A 156 -3.93 -13.76 -11.93
CA VAL A 156 -2.55 -13.64 -11.47
C VAL A 156 -2.50 -13.39 -9.96
N ALA A 157 -3.38 -12.53 -9.45
CA ALA A 157 -3.47 -12.26 -8.01
C ALA A 157 -3.75 -13.55 -7.22
N LYS A 158 -4.67 -14.38 -7.70
CA LYS A 158 -5.02 -15.65 -7.07
C LYS A 158 -3.89 -16.69 -7.15
N GLU A 159 -3.17 -16.74 -8.26
CA GLU A 159 -2.01 -17.61 -8.41
C GLU A 159 -0.90 -17.25 -7.41
N LEU A 160 -0.59 -15.97 -7.26
CA LEU A 160 0.40 -15.51 -6.28
C LEU A 160 -0.03 -15.78 -4.82
N GLU A 161 -1.32 -15.69 -4.52
CA GLU A 161 -1.87 -16.12 -3.22
C GLU A 161 -1.66 -17.62 -3.01
N ASN A 162 -1.98 -18.48 -4.02
CA ASN A 162 -1.83 -19.93 -3.96
C ASN A 162 -0.37 -20.36 -3.78
N ILE A 163 0.59 -19.61 -4.33
CA ILE A 163 2.03 -19.82 -4.10
C ILE A 163 2.40 -19.61 -2.63
N GLY A 164 1.63 -18.80 -1.89
CA GLY A 164 1.86 -18.50 -0.48
C GLY A 164 2.44 -17.11 -0.24
N CYS A 165 2.21 -16.17 -1.14
CA CYS A 165 2.57 -14.77 -0.89
C CYS A 165 1.76 -14.22 0.30
N GLU A 166 2.43 -13.46 1.17
CA GLU A 166 1.85 -12.87 2.38
C GLU A 166 0.86 -11.74 2.10
N CYS A 167 1.06 -11.03 0.98
CA CYS A 167 0.24 -9.90 0.57
C CYS A 167 0.32 -9.71 -0.95
N ILE A 168 -0.81 -9.47 -1.59
CA ILE A 168 -0.87 -9.16 -3.02
C ILE A 168 -0.98 -7.65 -3.20
N MET A 169 -0.15 -7.12 -4.09
CA MET A 169 -0.02 -5.67 -4.30
C MET A 169 -0.31 -5.31 -5.76
N PRO A 170 -1.61 -5.29 -6.17
CA PRO A 170 -1.97 -4.94 -7.54
C PRO A 170 -1.68 -3.47 -7.83
N LEU A 171 -1.27 -3.16 -9.06
CA LEU A 171 -1.13 -1.79 -9.51
C LEU A 171 -2.51 -1.13 -9.70
N GLY A 172 -2.64 0.14 -9.36
CA GLY A 172 -3.76 0.98 -9.81
C GLY A 172 -3.55 1.48 -11.25
N SER A 173 -2.31 1.84 -11.56
CA SER A 173 -1.78 2.21 -12.88
C SER A 173 -0.24 2.16 -12.82
N ALA A 174 0.44 2.48 -13.93
CA ALA A 174 1.90 2.38 -14.02
C ALA A 174 2.60 3.17 -12.90
N ILE A 175 3.73 2.64 -12.41
CA ILE A 175 4.55 3.29 -11.37
C ILE A 175 4.86 4.74 -11.75
N GLY A 176 4.54 5.66 -10.87
CA GLY A 176 4.84 7.09 -11.02
C GLY A 176 3.98 7.83 -12.05
N SER A 177 2.94 7.20 -12.58
CA SER A 177 2.03 7.82 -13.55
C SER A 177 1.07 8.84 -12.92
N GLY A 178 0.67 8.63 -11.67
CA GLY A 178 -0.30 9.49 -10.98
C GLY A 178 -1.71 9.47 -11.59
N ILE A 179 -2.04 8.44 -12.40
CA ILE A 179 -3.34 8.33 -13.09
C ILE A 179 -4.45 7.82 -12.15
N GLY A 180 -4.06 7.22 -11.02
CA GLY A 180 -5.00 6.62 -10.07
C GLY A 180 -5.33 5.16 -10.39
N ILE A 181 -6.50 4.71 -9.97
CA ILE A 181 -6.98 3.34 -10.15
C ILE A 181 -7.82 3.27 -11.42
N ILE A 182 -7.23 2.74 -12.49
CA ILE A 182 -7.88 2.66 -13.82
C ILE A 182 -8.99 1.61 -13.80
N ASN A 183 -8.69 0.40 -13.35
CA ASN A 183 -9.63 -0.72 -13.40
C ASN A 183 -10.16 -1.08 -12.01
N LYS A 184 -11.14 -0.32 -11.57
CA LYS A 184 -11.79 -0.52 -10.26
C LYS A 184 -12.49 -1.87 -10.17
N TYR A 185 -13.00 -2.39 -11.29
CA TYR A 185 -13.66 -3.69 -11.32
C TYR A 185 -12.72 -4.82 -10.94
N ASN A 186 -11.55 -4.90 -11.59
CA ASN A 186 -10.56 -5.93 -11.29
C ASN A 186 -10.05 -5.82 -9.85
N ILE A 187 -9.82 -4.60 -9.34
CA ILE A 187 -9.41 -4.42 -7.94
C ILE A 187 -10.48 -4.96 -6.99
N THR A 188 -11.76 -4.70 -7.28
CA THR A 188 -12.87 -5.24 -6.47
C THR A 188 -12.91 -6.77 -6.53
N GLU A 189 -12.80 -7.37 -7.72
CA GLU A 189 -12.72 -8.83 -7.89
C GLU A 189 -11.55 -9.45 -7.11
N ILE A 190 -10.38 -8.82 -7.12
CA ILE A 190 -9.23 -9.27 -6.34
C ILE A 190 -9.55 -9.23 -4.84
N VAL A 191 -10.09 -8.11 -4.34
CA VAL A 191 -10.42 -7.94 -2.92
C VAL A 191 -11.46 -8.93 -2.44
N GLU A 192 -12.53 -9.15 -3.20
CA GLU A 192 -13.65 -10.03 -2.83
C GLU A 192 -13.24 -11.51 -2.78
N ASN A 193 -12.22 -11.91 -3.55
CA ASN A 193 -11.77 -13.31 -3.67
C ASN A 193 -10.44 -13.60 -2.95
N ALA A 194 -9.84 -12.62 -2.30
CA ALA A 194 -8.58 -12.79 -1.60
C ALA A 194 -8.75 -13.30 -0.17
N ALA A 195 -7.86 -14.18 0.25
CA ALA A 195 -7.70 -14.63 1.64
C ALA A 195 -6.51 -13.95 2.34
N VAL A 196 -5.72 -13.17 1.61
CA VAL A 196 -4.56 -12.41 2.10
C VAL A 196 -4.79 -10.91 1.91
N PRO A 197 -4.06 -10.05 2.63
CA PRO A 197 -4.18 -8.60 2.48
C PRO A 197 -3.94 -8.12 1.04
N ILE A 198 -4.77 -7.19 0.58
CA ILE A 198 -4.64 -6.53 -0.72
C ILE A 198 -4.24 -5.07 -0.51
N ILE A 199 -3.09 -4.70 -1.04
CA ILE A 199 -2.55 -3.34 -0.92
C ILE A 199 -2.31 -2.76 -2.31
N VAL A 200 -3.05 -1.73 -2.70
CA VAL A 200 -2.78 -1.05 -3.97
C VAL A 200 -1.39 -0.45 -3.94
N ASP A 201 -0.60 -0.80 -4.97
CA ASP A 201 0.77 -0.32 -5.16
C ASP A 201 0.91 0.30 -6.56
N ALA A 202 1.47 1.48 -6.63
CA ALA A 202 1.65 2.26 -7.86
C ALA A 202 0.37 2.93 -8.41
N GLY A 203 0.60 4.00 -9.15
CA GLY A 203 -0.44 4.73 -9.88
C GLY A 203 -1.17 5.80 -9.08
N VAL A 204 -1.22 5.70 -7.76
CA VAL A 204 -1.82 6.74 -6.90
C VAL A 204 -1.14 8.08 -7.13
N GLY A 205 -1.91 9.11 -7.46
CA GLY A 205 -1.42 10.46 -7.75
C GLY A 205 -1.85 11.49 -6.71
N THR A 206 -2.99 11.27 -6.04
CA THR A 206 -3.52 12.23 -5.06
C THR A 206 -4.39 11.54 -4.01
N ALA A 207 -4.84 12.30 -3.02
CA ALA A 207 -5.63 11.83 -1.88
C ALA A 207 -6.92 11.09 -2.29
N SER A 208 -7.62 11.55 -3.34
CA SER A 208 -8.84 10.87 -3.83
C SER A 208 -8.56 9.45 -4.32
N ASP A 209 -7.42 9.19 -4.95
CA ASP A 209 -7.07 7.85 -5.43
C ASP A 209 -6.84 6.89 -4.27
N ALA A 210 -6.16 7.37 -3.22
CA ALA A 210 -5.95 6.59 -2.00
C ALA A 210 -7.27 6.29 -1.28
N CYS A 211 -8.18 7.27 -1.23
CA CYS A 211 -9.51 7.10 -0.67
C CYS A 211 -10.31 6.05 -1.46
N ILE A 212 -10.29 6.12 -2.80
CA ILE A 212 -10.94 5.16 -3.68
C ILE A 212 -10.42 3.74 -3.44
N ALA A 213 -9.10 3.53 -3.35
CA ALA A 213 -8.52 2.22 -3.05
C ALA A 213 -9.11 1.62 -1.77
N MET A 214 -9.19 2.43 -0.71
CA MET A 214 -9.74 2.00 0.56
C MET A 214 -11.26 1.74 0.51
N GLU A 215 -12.01 2.52 -0.28
CA GLU A 215 -13.46 2.32 -0.48
C GLU A 215 -13.76 1.07 -1.32
N LEU A 216 -12.85 0.65 -2.22
CA LEU A 216 -12.96 -0.61 -2.96
C LEU A 216 -12.71 -1.85 -2.08
N GLY A 217 -12.25 -1.65 -0.84
CA GLY A 217 -12.05 -2.73 0.13
C GLY A 217 -10.59 -3.14 0.32
N CYS A 218 -9.64 -2.49 -0.36
CA CYS A 218 -8.22 -2.78 -0.14
C CYS A 218 -7.83 -2.59 1.33
N ASP A 219 -6.87 -3.39 1.79
CA ASP A 219 -6.38 -3.35 3.17
C ASP A 219 -5.41 -2.21 3.43
N GLY A 220 -4.79 -1.70 2.39
CA GLY A 220 -3.87 -0.58 2.46
C GLY A 220 -3.49 -0.01 1.11
N VAL A 221 -2.64 1.01 1.15
CA VAL A 221 -2.07 1.65 -0.04
C VAL A 221 -0.58 1.87 0.20
N LEU A 222 0.24 1.46 -0.78
CA LEU A 222 1.64 1.83 -0.84
C LEU A 222 1.82 2.94 -1.86
N MET A 223 2.53 3.99 -1.50
CA MET A 223 2.85 5.08 -2.40
C MET A 223 4.22 5.69 -2.12
N ASN A 224 4.79 6.32 -3.13
CA ASN A 224 6.03 7.09 -3.02
C ASN A 224 5.97 8.36 -3.86
N THR A 225 5.92 8.23 -5.19
CA THR A 225 6.02 9.34 -6.14
C THR A 225 4.97 10.42 -5.91
N ALA A 226 3.72 10.04 -5.59
CA ALA A 226 2.64 10.98 -5.33
C ALA A 226 2.94 11.95 -4.17
N ILE A 227 3.71 11.49 -3.20
CA ILE A 227 4.13 12.31 -2.06
C ILE A 227 5.45 13.02 -2.38
N ALA A 228 6.49 12.27 -2.74
CA ALA A 228 7.83 12.80 -2.93
C ALA A 228 7.94 13.84 -4.08
N CYS A 229 7.08 13.76 -5.09
CA CYS A 229 7.05 14.69 -6.22
C CYS A 229 5.93 15.76 -6.11
N ALA A 230 5.22 15.83 -4.99
CA ALA A 230 4.29 16.90 -4.72
C ALA A 230 5.05 18.25 -4.53
N LYS A 231 4.37 19.37 -4.72
CA LYS A 231 4.95 20.69 -4.42
C LYS A 231 5.33 20.86 -2.94
N ASP A 232 4.55 20.21 -2.06
CA ASP A 232 4.80 20.11 -0.63
C ASP A 232 4.63 18.64 -0.21
N PRO A 233 5.72 17.86 -0.15
CA PRO A 233 5.68 16.44 0.20
C PRO A 233 5.14 16.18 1.61
N ILE A 234 5.41 17.06 2.57
CA ILE A 234 4.99 16.87 3.96
C ILE A 234 3.48 17.06 4.08
N LEU A 235 2.94 18.12 3.46
CA LEU A 235 1.50 18.36 3.41
C LEU A 235 0.77 17.23 2.65
N MET A 236 1.34 16.76 1.52
CA MET A 236 0.76 15.65 0.77
C MET A 236 0.78 14.35 1.58
N ALA A 237 1.84 14.07 2.32
CA ALA A 237 1.90 12.90 3.22
C ALA A 237 0.78 12.91 4.27
N SER A 238 0.51 14.08 4.86
CA SER A 238 -0.62 14.27 5.79
C SER A 238 -1.97 14.06 5.09
N ALA A 239 -2.16 14.63 3.90
CA ALA A 239 -3.39 14.46 3.12
C ALA A 239 -3.65 12.99 2.76
N MET A 240 -2.61 12.24 2.35
CA MET A 240 -2.72 10.81 2.05
C MET A 240 -3.08 9.98 3.28
N LYS A 241 -2.52 10.28 4.45
CA LYS A 241 -2.90 9.66 5.72
C LYS A 241 -4.40 9.83 6.01
N ASP A 242 -4.90 11.04 5.82
CA ASP A 242 -6.31 11.35 6.09
C ASP A 242 -7.22 10.68 5.06
N ALA A 243 -6.82 10.64 3.78
CA ALA A 243 -7.54 9.97 2.71
C ALA A 243 -7.68 8.46 2.96
N VAL A 244 -6.60 7.77 3.32
CA VAL A 244 -6.61 6.34 3.66
C VAL A 244 -7.54 6.07 4.84
N LYS A 245 -7.51 6.92 5.88
CA LYS A 245 -8.42 6.80 7.03
C LYS A 245 -9.87 7.07 6.63
N ALA A 246 -10.13 8.08 5.80
CA ALA A 246 -11.48 8.44 5.36
C ALA A 246 -12.09 7.32 4.52
N GLY A 247 -11.37 6.79 3.52
CA GLY A 247 -11.83 5.68 2.68
C GLY A 247 -12.13 4.42 3.49
N ARG A 248 -11.25 4.05 4.44
CA ARG A 248 -11.53 2.91 5.33
C ARG A 248 -12.78 3.11 6.18
N LYS A 249 -13.00 4.29 6.73
CA LYS A 249 -14.21 4.61 7.49
C LYS A 249 -15.47 4.57 6.61
N ALA A 250 -15.38 5.06 5.37
CA ALA A 250 -16.49 5.03 4.41
C ALA A 250 -16.87 3.58 4.06
N LEU A 251 -15.88 2.72 3.79
CA LEU A 251 -16.10 1.29 3.56
C LEU A 251 -16.84 0.64 4.74
N LEU A 252 -16.34 0.83 5.96
CA LEU A 252 -16.92 0.23 7.17
C LEU A 252 -18.30 0.78 7.52
N ALA A 253 -18.57 2.05 7.19
CA ALA A 253 -19.88 2.66 7.36
C ALA A 253 -20.93 2.09 6.39
N GLY A 254 -20.48 1.59 5.26
CA GLY A 254 -21.33 1.12 4.17
C GLY A 254 -21.84 2.28 3.31
N ARG A 255 -21.76 2.08 2.01
CA ARG A 255 -22.26 3.05 1.03
C ARG A 255 -23.78 2.97 0.92
N ILE A 256 -24.48 4.10 0.69
CA ILE A 256 -25.87 4.07 0.27
C ILE A 256 -26.02 3.38 -1.10
N GLU A 257 -27.17 2.75 -1.34
CA GLU A 257 -27.48 2.12 -2.62
C GLU A 257 -27.43 3.12 -3.78
N LYS A 258 -26.80 2.72 -4.89
CA LYS A 258 -26.81 3.52 -6.12
C LYS A 258 -28.16 3.41 -6.79
N LYS A 259 -28.78 4.56 -7.08
CA LYS A 259 -30.06 4.65 -7.80
C LYS A 259 -29.87 5.37 -9.11
N GLN A 260 -30.63 4.95 -10.13
CA GLN A 260 -30.61 5.62 -11.43
C GLN A 260 -31.31 6.98 -11.39
N SER A 261 -32.29 7.14 -10.48
CA SER A 261 -33.07 8.38 -10.33
C SER A 261 -32.80 9.03 -8.99
N GLY A 262 -32.95 10.35 -8.93
CA GLY A 262 -32.87 11.11 -7.70
C GLY A 262 -33.96 10.68 -6.69
N SER A 263 -33.65 10.80 -5.41
CA SER A 263 -34.57 10.57 -4.28
C SER A 263 -34.56 11.82 -3.40
N ALA A 264 -35.75 12.34 -3.09
CA ALA A 264 -35.86 13.52 -2.25
C ALA A 264 -35.22 13.25 -0.87
N SER A 265 -34.37 14.15 -0.40
CA SER A 265 -33.74 14.09 0.91
C SER A 265 -34.63 14.64 2.03
N SER A 266 -35.61 15.49 1.70
CA SER A 266 -36.57 16.06 2.65
C SER A 266 -37.80 15.17 2.80
N PRO A 267 -38.41 15.09 3.98
CA PRO A 267 -39.67 14.39 4.17
C PRO A 267 -40.76 14.95 3.24
N LYS A 268 -41.58 14.06 2.64
CA LYS A 268 -42.71 14.48 1.83
C LYS A 268 -43.95 14.83 2.64
N SER A 269 -43.97 14.51 3.95
CA SER A 269 -45.03 14.85 4.88
C SER A 269 -44.65 16.07 5.73
N GLY A 270 -45.60 16.93 6.06
CA GLY A 270 -45.37 18.14 6.87
C GLY A 270 -44.85 19.33 6.06
N LEU A 271 -45.05 19.34 4.76
CA LEU A 271 -44.83 20.53 3.94
C LEU A 271 -45.82 21.63 4.38
N ILE A 272 -45.31 22.85 4.65
CA ILE A 272 -46.14 24.04 4.80
C ILE A 272 -46.65 24.34 3.39
N THR A 273 -47.87 23.88 3.10
CA THR A 273 -48.59 24.34 1.89
C THR A 273 -49.07 25.74 2.22
N GLY A 274 -48.45 26.74 1.62
CA GLY A 274 -48.97 28.11 1.68
C GLY A 274 -50.28 28.17 0.87
N GLU A 275 -51.39 28.19 1.52
CA GLU A 275 -52.61 28.87 1.10
C GLU A 275 -52.76 30.15 1.93
#